data_946f2a43eb9f2fad4468fc76be6b45c5
#
_entry.id   946f2a43eb9f2fad4468fc76be6b45c5
#
_cell.length_a   1.000
_cell.length_b   1.000
_cell.length_c   1.000
_cell.angle_alpha   90.00
_cell.angle_beta   90.00
_cell.angle_gamma   90.00
#
_symmetry.space_group_name_H-M   'P 1'
#
loop_
_entity.id
_entity.type
_entity.pdbx_description
1 polymer ?
#
loop_
_entity_poly.entity_id
_entity_poly.type
_entity_poly.pdbx_seq_one_letter_code
_entity_poly.pdbx_strand_id
1 'polypeptide(L)'
;VEAVEKCSETYNYNVQLCLSQESFEREKQYIKKLIQQNVQGIVYMSTVNEEKNCYDMLKDAGKPFVVLDSYLSEYNVPALVFSNGVWGMYEATKHLIENGHTQIAYISGLRFHMFEHYRYQGYVNALLDSGLAVNPNLVKFVGFGMLDGVKCFRELMESKNKFTAVICENDVLAMGVYKVCAQMGLGIPEDLSIIGYNNTILSECAQPAMTSVDQHVDDMIQTAVDLLMKQIHNEPITDKIIRIAPSLVKRDSVKKIN
;
A
#
# COMPACT_ATOMS: atom_id res chain seq x y z
N VAL A 1 0.60 14.22 -2.48
CA VAL A 1 0.92 15.65 -2.33
C VAL A 1 -0.29 16.46 -2.74
N GLU A 2 -0.77 16.37 -3.98
CA GLU A 2 -1.91 17.12 -4.53
C GLU A 2 -3.16 17.06 -3.63
N ALA A 3 -3.53 15.88 -3.13
CA ALA A 3 -4.66 15.73 -2.22
C ALA A 3 -4.46 16.47 -0.89
N VAL A 4 -3.22 16.50 -0.35
CA VAL A 4 -2.91 17.27 0.88
C VAL A 4 -3.00 18.78 0.61
N GLU A 5 -2.48 19.25 -0.54
CA GLU A 5 -2.58 20.66 -0.93
C GLU A 5 -4.03 21.10 -1.08
N LYS A 6 -4.83 20.33 -1.82
CA LYS A 6 -6.25 20.61 -2.00
C LYS A 6 -7.02 20.67 -0.67
N CYS A 7 -6.76 19.73 0.25
CA CYS A 7 -7.38 19.76 1.58
C CYS A 7 -6.93 20.98 2.40
N SER A 8 -5.64 21.35 2.33
CA SER A 8 -5.10 22.48 3.09
C SER A 8 -5.61 23.83 2.60
N GLU A 9 -5.87 23.98 1.30
CA GLU A 9 -6.50 25.19 0.71
C GLU A 9 -7.88 25.43 1.32
N THR A 10 -8.67 24.38 1.55
CA THR A 10 -10.00 24.47 2.17
C THR A 10 -9.93 25.12 3.56
N TYR A 11 -8.84 24.91 4.28
CA TYR A 11 -8.61 25.45 5.63
C TYR A 11 -7.68 26.68 5.64
N ASN A 12 -7.24 27.17 4.48
CA ASN A 12 -6.32 28.30 4.32
C ASN A 12 -4.97 28.08 5.03
N TYR A 13 -4.40 26.87 4.89
CA TYR A 13 -3.08 26.52 5.41
C TYR A 13 -2.08 26.29 4.28
N ASN A 14 -0.81 26.62 4.54
CA ASN A 14 0.29 26.25 3.65
C ASN A 14 0.85 24.89 4.02
N VAL A 15 1.18 24.07 3.03
CA VAL A 15 1.79 22.76 3.20
C VAL A 15 3.29 22.82 2.94
N GLN A 16 4.08 22.25 3.84
CA GLN A 16 5.49 21.98 3.64
C GLN A 16 5.71 20.48 3.53
N LEU A 17 6.11 19.98 2.35
CA LEU A 17 6.46 18.59 2.14
C LEU A 17 7.90 18.32 2.57
N CYS A 18 8.10 17.24 3.37
CA CYS A 18 9.41 16.75 3.80
C CYS A 18 9.56 15.28 3.39
N LEU A 19 10.51 14.97 2.50
CA LEU A 19 10.77 13.61 2.01
C LEU A 19 11.98 13.01 2.72
N SER A 20 11.75 12.07 3.62
CA SER A 20 12.81 11.40 4.40
C SER A 20 13.58 10.35 3.58
N GLN A 21 13.02 9.83 2.48
CA GLN A 21 13.62 8.80 1.62
C GLN A 21 14.07 7.56 2.45
N GLU A 22 13.18 7.06 3.30
CA GLU A 22 13.41 5.87 4.15
C GLU A 22 14.59 6.02 5.14
N SER A 23 15.01 7.25 5.41
CA SER A 23 16.10 7.55 6.34
C SER A 23 15.56 8.08 7.66
N PHE A 24 15.69 7.29 8.73
CA PHE A 24 15.30 7.71 10.08
C PHE A 24 16.00 8.99 10.56
N GLU A 25 17.28 9.15 10.24
CA GLU A 25 18.02 10.35 10.64
C GLU A 25 17.51 11.61 9.91
N ARG A 26 17.15 11.49 8.62
CA ARG A 26 16.52 12.59 7.87
C ARG A 26 15.12 12.90 8.41
N GLU A 27 14.34 11.87 8.75
CA GLU A 27 13.02 12.02 9.36
C GLU A 27 13.11 12.82 10.66
N LYS A 28 14.02 12.43 11.57
CA LYS A 28 14.31 13.17 12.81
C LYS A 28 14.72 14.63 12.56
N GLN A 29 15.57 14.85 11.56
CA GLN A 29 16.02 16.21 11.21
C GLN A 29 14.85 17.07 10.71
N TYR A 30 13.98 16.52 9.86
CA TYR A 30 12.82 17.25 9.38
C TYR A 30 11.82 17.56 10.49
N ILE A 31 11.54 16.61 11.37
CA ILE A 31 10.66 16.84 12.52
C ILE A 31 11.21 17.93 13.43
N LYS A 32 12.51 17.90 13.77
CA LYS A 32 13.16 18.97 14.55
C LYS A 32 12.99 20.32 13.88
N LYS A 33 13.21 20.39 12.56
CA LYS A 33 13.08 21.63 11.78
C LYS A 33 11.64 22.14 11.79
N LEU A 34 10.64 21.27 11.57
CA LEU A 34 9.23 21.64 11.60
C LEU A 34 8.81 22.18 12.99
N ILE A 35 9.29 21.55 14.08
CA ILE A 35 9.06 22.03 15.44
C ILE A 35 9.67 23.42 15.64
N GLN A 36 10.92 23.63 15.20
CA GLN A 36 11.60 24.94 15.28
C GLN A 36 10.91 26.03 14.45
N GLN A 37 10.36 25.67 13.30
CA GLN A 37 9.56 26.56 12.45
C GLN A 37 8.18 26.85 13.01
N ASN A 38 7.83 26.24 14.14
CA ASN A 38 6.54 26.40 14.82
C ASN A 38 5.34 26.09 13.92
N VAL A 39 5.42 25.03 13.09
CA VAL A 39 4.27 24.56 12.31
C VAL A 39 3.08 24.26 13.24
N GLN A 40 1.86 24.45 12.75
CA GLN A 40 0.66 24.28 13.56
C GLN A 40 0.26 22.82 13.75
N GLY A 41 0.62 21.95 12.79
CA GLY A 41 0.35 20.53 12.87
C GLY A 41 1.16 19.73 11.86
N ILE A 42 1.18 18.41 12.00
CA ILE A 42 1.98 17.51 11.19
C ILE A 42 1.16 16.29 10.78
N VAL A 43 1.06 16.02 9.47
CA VAL A 43 0.66 14.71 8.97
C VAL A 43 1.95 13.89 8.83
N TYR A 44 2.04 12.82 9.59
CA TYR A 44 3.24 12.02 9.72
C TYR A 44 3.03 10.63 9.09
N MET A 45 3.76 10.35 8.03
CA MET A 45 3.80 9.03 7.41
C MET A 45 5.24 8.52 7.47
N SER A 46 5.51 7.56 8.36
CA SER A 46 6.83 6.93 8.46
C SER A 46 6.92 5.76 7.49
N THR A 47 8.01 5.72 6.75
CA THR A 47 8.41 4.59 5.91
C THR A 47 9.50 3.75 6.56
N VAL A 48 9.93 4.14 7.75
CA VAL A 48 10.96 3.43 8.54
C VAL A 48 10.28 2.39 9.41
N ASN A 49 10.99 1.32 9.74
CA ASN A 49 10.45 0.24 10.53
C ASN A 49 10.01 0.72 11.94
N GLU A 50 9.07 0.01 12.58
CA GLU A 50 8.40 0.39 13.83
C GLU A 50 9.32 0.67 15.01
N GLU A 51 10.45 0.00 15.09
CA GLU A 51 11.40 0.18 16.19
C GLU A 51 12.09 1.56 16.16
N LYS A 52 12.05 2.24 14.98
CA LYS A 52 12.66 3.54 14.75
C LYS A 52 11.63 4.51 14.19
N ASN A 53 10.87 5.15 15.05
CA ASN A 53 9.90 6.17 14.69
C ASN A 53 10.12 7.45 15.48
N CYS A 54 9.45 8.50 15.09
CA CYS A 54 9.58 9.81 15.72
C CYS A 54 8.36 10.21 16.56
N TYR A 55 7.49 9.26 16.94
CA TYR A 55 6.26 9.55 17.68
C TYR A 55 6.51 10.25 19.03
N ASP A 56 7.49 9.79 19.78
CA ASP A 56 7.81 10.41 21.08
C ASP A 56 8.30 11.84 20.91
N MET A 57 9.09 12.11 19.88
CA MET A 57 9.52 13.46 19.57
C MET A 57 8.34 14.40 19.23
N LEU A 58 7.34 13.90 18.51
CA LEU A 58 6.14 14.66 18.19
C LEU A 58 5.26 14.89 19.43
N LYS A 59 5.11 13.89 20.28
CA LYS A 59 4.41 13.99 21.57
C LYS A 59 5.08 14.98 22.52
N ASP A 60 6.40 14.87 22.69
CA ASP A 60 7.17 15.73 23.58
C ASP A 60 7.15 17.19 23.13
N ALA A 61 7.05 17.42 21.82
CA ALA A 61 6.90 18.75 21.27
C ALA A 61 5.53 19.39 21.52
N GLY A 62 4.55 18.61 21.96
CA GLY A 62 3.17 19.06 22.18
C GLY A 62 2.47 19.59 20.94
N LYS A 63 2.90 19.17 19.74
CA LYS A 63 2.31 19.61 18.49
C LYS A 63 1.18 18.66 18.07
N PRO A 64 0.08 19.21 17.50
CA PRO A 64 -0.92 18.39 16.84
C PRO A 64 -0.29 17.53 15.74
N PHE A 65 -0.59 16.23 15.72
CA PHE A 65 -0.19 15.38 14.62
C PHE A 65 -1.15 14.22 14.39
N VAL A 66 -1.20 13.76 13.15
CA VAL A 66 -1.94 12.57 12.73
C VAL A 66 -0.97 11.63 12.03
N VAL A 67 -1.01 10.37 12.40
CA VAL A 67 -0.26 9.31 11.72
C VAL A 67 -1.08 8.82 10.54
N LEU A 68 -0.46 8.81 9.36
CA LEU A 68 -1.09 8.35 8.13
C LEU A 68 -0.42 7.08 7.65
N ASP A 69 -1.23 6.12 7.21
CA ASP A 69 -0.82 4.87 6.58
C ASP A 69 0.23 4.11 7.40
N SER A 70 -0.13 3.79 8.64
CA SER A 70 0.68 2.98 9.55
C SER A 70 -0.22 2.01 10.32
N TYR A 71 0.30 0.83 10.66
CA TYR A 71 -0.45 -0.21 11.38
C TYR A 71 -0.17 -0.22 12.90
N LEU A 72 0.22 0.90 13.45
CA LEU A 72 0.68 1.04 14.83
C LEU A 72 -0.48 1.03 15.85
N SER A 73 -1.25 -0.04 15.92
CA SER A 73 -2.35 -0.18 16.88
C SER A 73 -1.91 -0.13 18.36
N GLU A 74 -0.64 -0.37 18.64
CA GLU A 74 -0.08 -0.42 20.00
C GLU A 74 0.46 0.93 20.51
N TYR A 75 0.62 1.92 19.62
CA TYR A 75 1.14 3.23 19.99
C TYR A 75 -0.01 4.16 20.38
N ASN A 76 0.13 4.81 21.55
CA ASN A 76 -0.79 5.85 21.98
C ASN A 76 -0.56 7.14 21.18
N VAL A 77 -1.01 7.15 19.92
CA VAL A 77 -0.97 8.33 19.03
C VAL A 77 -2.27 9.13 19.13
N PRO A 78 -2.24 10.46 18.88
CA PRO A 78 -3.43 11.31 18.97
C PRO A 78 -4.50 10.95 17.94
N ALA A 79 -4.08 10.58 16.72
CA ALA A 79 -4.94 10.06 15.67
C ALA A 79 -4.13 9.23 14.66
N LEU A 80 -4.79 8.24 14.07
CA LEU A 80 -4.23 7.32 13.07
C LEU A 80 -5.26 7.06 11.98
N VAL A 81 -4.85 7.21 10.73
CA VAL A 81 -5.68 6.86 9.56
C VAL A 81 -4.89 5.91 8.66
N PHE A 82 -5.49 4.79 8.27
CA PHE A 82 -4.84 3.82 7.40
C PHE A 82 -5.84 3.00 6.58
N SER A 83 -5.37 2.45 5.46
CA SER A 83 -6.15 1.50 4.65
C SER A 83 -5.97 0.07 5.15
N ASN A 84 -7.03 -0.76 5.13
CA ASN A 84 -6.98 -2.14 5.58
C ASN A 84 -6.31 -3.06 4.54
N GLY A 85 -4.98 -3.11 4.54
CA GLY A 85 -4.20 -3.92 3.60
C GLY A 85 -4.49 -5.42 3.67
N VAL A 86 -4.82 -5.96 4.86
CA VAL A 86 -5.24 -7.37 5.01
C VAL A 86 -6.50 -7.62 4.18
N TRP A 87 -7.51 -6.76 4.34
CA TRP A 87 -8.78 -6.90 3.63
C TRP A 87 -8.62 -6.70 2.12
N GLY A 88 -7.90 -5.66 1.70
CA GLY A 88 -7.68 -5.39 0.26
C GLY A 88 -7.01 -6.54 -0.47
N MET A 89 -5.96 -7.12 0.14
CA MET A 89 -5.26 -8.26 -0.46
C MET A 89 -6.08 -9.56 -0.36
N TYR A 90 -6.87 -9.71 0.70
CA TYR A 90 -7.82 -10.82 0.82
C TYR A 90 -8.83 -10.80 -0.34
N GLU A 91 -9.49 -9.68 -0.59
CA GLU A 91 -10.46 -9.52 -1.67
C GLU A 91 -9.83 -9.75 -3.05
N ALA A 92 -8.62 -9.23 -3.28
CA ALA A 92 -7.90 -9.45 -4.53
C ALA A 92 -7.59 -10.93 -4.77
N THR A 93 -7.11 -11.64 -3.74
CA THR A 93 -6.80 -13.06 -3.81
C THR A 93 -8.06 -13.88 -3.98
N LYS A 94 -9.11 -13.57 -3.22
CA LYS A 94 -10.42 -14.18 -3.30
C LYS A 94 -11.01 -14.07 -4.71
N HIS A 95 -10.88 -12.91 -5.33
CA HIS A 95 -11.33 -12.68 -6.70
C HIS A 95 -10.65 -13.63 -7.70
N LEU A 96 -9.35 -13.87 -7.58
CA LEU A 96 -8.66 -14.85 -8.42
C LEU A 96 -9.17 -16.28 -8.17
N ILE A 97 -9.35 -16.64 -6.91
CA ILE A 97 -9.86 -17.99 -6.53
C ILE A 97 -11.27 -18.22 -7.08
N GLU A 98 -12.15 -17.24 -6.97
CA GLU A 98 -13.51 -17.30 -7.53
C GLU A 98 -13.54 -17.40 -9.06
N ASN A 99 -12.45 -16.95 -9.72
CA ASN A 99 -12.24 -17.12 -11.16
C ASN A 99 -11.49 -18.44 -11.51
N GLY A 100 -11.33 -19.37 -10.55
CA GLY A 100 -10.78 -20.71 -10.76
C GLY A 100 -9.26 -20.83 -10.54
N HIS A 101 -8.54 -19.74 -10.21
CA HIS A 101 -7.11 -19.80 -9.98
C HIS A 101 -6.78 -20.43 -8.63
N THR A 102 -6.02 -21.53 -8.63
CA THR A 102 -5.60 -22.25 -7.41
C THR A 102 -4.10 -22.17 -7.15
N GLN A 103 -3.31 -21.85 -8.18
CA GLN A 103 -1.87 -21.60 -8.08
C GLN A 103 -1.62 -20.15 -8.44
N ILE A 104 -1.46 -19.31 -7.42
CA ILE A 104 -1.36 -17.85 -7.52
C ILE A 104 0.02 -17.46 -7.02
N ALA A 105 0.82 -16.81 -7.86
CA ALA A 105 2.08 -16.23 -7.44
C ALA A 105 1.85 -14.88 -6.73
N TYR A 106 2.66 -14.60 -5.72
CA TYR A 106 2.65 -13.36 -4.96
C TYR A 106 4.00 -12.67 -5.03
N ILE A 107 4.03 -11.44 -5.51
CA ILE A 107 5.24 -10.61 -5.61
C ILE A 107 5.05 -9.37 -4.73
N SER A 108 5.92 -9.23 -3.74
CA SER A 108 5.87 -8.19 -2.73
C SER A 108 7.20 -7.46 -2.61
N GLY A 109 7.19 -6.30 -1.97
CA GLY A 109 8.39 -5.61 -1.56
C GLY A 109 9.20 -6.35 -0.49
N LEU A 110 10.16 -5.68 0.10
CA LEU A 110 11.05 -6.29 1.08
C LEU A 110 10.28 -6.74 2.33
N ARG A 111 10.54 -7.97 2.77
CA ARG A 111 9.84 -8.65 3.88
C ARG A 111 9.90 -7.93 5.25
N PHE A 112 10.63 -6.84 5.35
CA PHE A 112 10.90 -6.14 6.60
C PHE A 112 9.99 -4.93 6.85
N HIS A 113 9.12 -4.59 5.91
CA HIS A 113 8.15 -3.51 6.09
C HIS A 113 6.81 -4.09 6.54
N MET A 114 6.13 -3.39 7.45
CA MET A 114 4.87 -3.87 8.04
C MET A 114 3.74 -3.96 7.01
N PHE A 115 3.69 -3.05 6.05
CA PHE A 115 2.65 -3.05 5.03
C PHE A 115 2.64 -4.36 4.24
N GLU A 116 3.81 -4.88 3.87
CA GLU A 116 3.96 -6.14 3.17
C GLU A 116 3.49 -7.31 4.02
N HIS A 117 3.74 -7.25 5.33
CA HIS A 117 3.27 -8.29 6.23
C HIS A 117 1.74 -8.37 6.26
N TYR A 118 1.05 -7.23 6.36
CA TYR A 118 -0.42 -7.20 6.39
C TYR A 118 -1.04 -7.58 5.05
N ARG A 119 -0.49 -7.11 3.93
CA ARG A 119 -0.94 -7.53 2.60
C ARG A 119 -0.70 -9.03 2.38
N TYR A 120 0.48 -9.52 2.73
CA TYR A 120 0.79 -10.95 2.67
C TYR A 120 -0.17 -11.78 3.53
N GLN A 121 -0.51 -11.31 4.73
CA GLN A 121 -1.49 -11.97 5.59
C GLN A 121 -2.86 -12.08 4.90
N GLY A 122 -3.29 -11.05 4.18
CA GLY A 122 -4.54 -11.09 3.39
C GLY A 122 -4.50 -12.16 2.31
N TYR A 123 -3.40 -12.26 1.56
CA TYR A 123 -3.19 -13.32 0.57
C TYR A 123 -3.24 -14.72 1.20
N VAL A 124 -2.54 -14.92 2.31
CA VAL A 124 -2.53 -16.20 3.05
C VAL A 124 -3.93 -16.57 3.54
N ASN A 125 -4.62 -15.64 4.17
CA ASN A 125 -5.96 -15.87 4.71
C ASN A 125 -6.94 -16.28 3.61
N ALA A 126 -6.94 -15.61 2.46
CA ALA A 126 -7.84 -15.93 1.35
C ALA A 126 -7.59 -17.34 0.78
N LEU A 127 -6.33 -17.77 0.67
CA LEU A 127 -5.99 -19.13 0.26
C LEU A 127 -6.50 -20.15 1.27
N LEU A 128 -6.18 -19.96 2.55
CA LEU A 128 -6.56 -20.89 3.63
C LEU A 128 -8.08 -21.01 3.77
N ASP A 129 -8.81 -19.92 3.77
CA ASP A 129 -10.28 -19.89 3.85
C ASP A 129 -10.94 -20.58 2.63
N SER A 130 -10.21 -20.67 1.52
CA SER A 130 -10.64 -21.37 0.31
C SER A 130 -10.14 -22.82 0.24
N GLY A 131 -9.51 -23.32 1.30
CA GLY A 131 -8.97 -24.70 1.36
C GLY A 131 -7.71 -24.90 0.52
N LEU A 132 -7.03 -23.84 0.12
CA LEU A 132 -5.80 -23.87 -0.67
C LEU A 132 -4.57 -23.71 0.21
N ALA A 133 -3.50 -24.45 -0.12
CA ALA A 133 -2.22 -24.30 0.57
C ALA A 133 -1.40 -23.16 -0.04
N VAL A 134 -0.69 -22.44 0.82
CA VAL A 134 0.32 -21.47 0.36
C VAL A 134 1.53 -22.22 -0.20
N ASN A 135 1.86 -21.99 -1.47
CA ASN A 135 3.08 -22.51 -2.08
C ASN A 135 4.24 -21.51 -1.88
N PRO A 136 5.20 -21.79 -0.99
CA PRO A 136 6.28 -20.85 -0.68
C PRO A 136 7.19 -20.55 -1.89
N ASN A 137 7.22 -21.44 -2.89
CA ASN A 137 8.00 -21.22 -4.10
C ASN A 137 7.39 -20.15 -5.02
N LEU A 138 6.10 -19.87 -4.87
CA LEU A 138 5.37 -18.82 -5.60
C LEU A 138 5.33 -17.48 -4.87
N VAL A 139 5.87 -17.40 -3.65
CA VAL A 139 5.94 -16.15 -2.87
C VAL A 139 7.34 -15.55 -2.99
N LYS A 140 7.40 -14.32 -3.44
CA LYS A 140 8.65 -13.59 -3.67
C LYS A 140 8.63 -12.23 -2.99
N PHE A 141 9.71 -11.93 -2.28
CA PHE A 141 9.97 -10.63 -1.67
C PHE A 141 11.17 -9.99 -2.35
N VAL A 142 10.95 -8.82 -2.96
CA VAL A 142 11.92 -8.11 -3.80
C VAL A 142 11.93 -6.62 -3.46
N GLY A 143 12.47 -5.74 -4.29
CA GLY A 143 12.28 -4.29 -4.15
C GLY A 143 10.89 -3.85 -4.62
N PHE A 144 10.65 -2.53 -4.62
CA PHE A 144 9.33 -1.96 -4.97
C PHE A 144 9.23 -1.48 -6.42
N GLY A 145 10.35 -1.50 -7.14
CA GLY A 145 10.45 -0.93 -8.48
C GLY A 145 10.01 -1.86 -9.60
N MET A 146 9.74 -1.28 -10.76
CA MET A 146 9.35 -2.04 -11.95
C MET A 146 10.45 -3.06 -12.36
N LEU A 147 11.72 -2.71 -12.21
CA LEU A 147 12.83 -3.62 -12.56
C LEU A 147 12.91 -4.82 -11.59
N ASP A 148 12.50 -4.65 -10.35
CA ASP A 148 12.41 -5.74 -9.39
C ASP A 148 11.31 -6.73 -9.80
N GLY A 149 10.16 -6.21 -10.25
CA GLY A 149 9.10 -7.01 -10.83
C GLY A 149 9.55 -7.79 -12.07
N VAL A 150 10.28 -7.13 -12.98
CA VAL A 150 10.86 -7.78 -14.19
C VAL A 150 11.77 -8.93 -13.80
N LYS A 151 12.72 -8.70 -12.91
CA LYS A 151 13.68 -9.74 -12.47
C LYS A 151 12.98 -10.90 -11.80
N CYS A 152 12.15 -10.59 -10.84
CA CYS A 152 11.41 -11.58 -10.05
C CYS A 152 10.50 -12.45 -10.92
N PHE A 153 9.75 -11.85 -11.84
CA PHE A 153 8.84 -12.61 -12.68
C PHE A 153 9.58 -13.51 -13.68
N ARG A 154 10.74 -13.09 -14.20
CA ARG A 154 11.60 -13.98 -15.00
C ARG A 154 12.05 -15.21 -14.21
N GLU A 155 12.51 -15.04 -12.96
CA GLU A 155 12.88 -16.13 -12.08
C GLU A 155 11.70 -17.07 -11.79
N LEU A 156 10.50 -16.54 -11.62
CA LEU A 156 9.28 -17.36 -11.48
C LEU A 156 8.99 -18.18 -12.74
N MET A 157 9.12 -17.58 -13.93
CA MET A 157 8.90 -18.29 -15.20
C MET A 157 9.94 -19.35 -15.49
N GLU A 158 11.19 -19.16 -15.07
CA GLU A 158 12.27 -20.15 -15.17
C GLU A 158 12.10 -21.30 -14.16
N SER A 159 11.30 -21.09 -13.11
CA SER A 159 11.04 -22.10 -12.11
C SER A 159 10.14 -23.21 -12.69
N LYS A 160 10.20 -24.41 -12.09
CA LYS A 160 9.32 -25.53 -12.47
C LYS A 160 7.90 -25.39 -11.89
N ASN A 161 7.63 -24.33 -11.13
CA ASN A 161 6.34 -24.13 -10.50
C ASN A 161 5.34 -23.59 -11.54
N LYS A 162 4.17 -24.22 -11.61
CA LYS A 162 3.08 -23.75 -12.47
C LYS A 162 2.19 -22.80 -11.66
N PHE A 163 1.80 -21.70 -12.28
CA PHE A 163 0.81 -20.75 -11.75
C PHE A 163 0.02 -20.15 -12.92
N THR A 164 -1.18 -19.69 -12.63
CA THR A 164 -2.08 -19.13 -13.64
C THR A 164 -2.44 -17.67 -13.36
N ALA A 165 -2.03 -17.16 -12.20
CA ALA A 165 -2.21 -15.78 -11.83
C ALA A 165 -1.05 -15.26 -10.99
N VAL A 166 -0.86 -13.95 -11.03
CA VAL A 166 0.11 -13.21 -10.20
C VAL A 166 -0.59 -12.05 -9.52
N ILE A 167 -0.38 -11.92 -8.21
CA ILE A 167 -0.72 -10.71 -7.46
C ILE A 167 0.58 -9.97 -7.14
N CYS A 168 0.62 -8.69 -7.47
CA CYS A 168 1.69 -7.79 -7.09
C CYS A 168 1.19 -6.82 -6.02
N GLU A 169 2.01 -6.57 -5.00
CA GLU A 169 1.63 -5.68 -3.92
C GLU A 169 1.56 -4.19 -4.31
N ASN A 170 2.02 -3.84 -5.50
CA ASN A 170 1.81 -2.52 -6.10
C ASN A 170 1.77 -2.60 -7.63
N ASP A 171 1.19 -1.58 -8.26
CA ASP A 171 1.06 -1.50 -9.72
C ASP A 171 2.40 -1.36 -10.43
N VAL A 172 3.42 -0.80 -9.79
CA VAL A 172 4.75 -0.63 -10.37
C VAL A 172 5.43 -1.98 -10.56
N LEU A 173 5.36 -2.87 -9.57
CA LEU A 173 5.81 -4.26 -9.68
C LEU A 173 5.03 -5.01 -10.77
N ALA A 174 3.71 -4.83 -10.80
CA ALA A 174 2.83 -5.45 -11.79
C ALA A 174 3.19 -5.01 -13.21
N MET A 175 3.55 -3.75 -13.46
CA MET A 175 4.05 -3.30 -14.75
C MET A 175 5.35 -3.99 -15.16
N GLY A 176 6.18 -4.40 -14.19
CA GLY A 176 7.34 -5.27 -14.46
C GLY A 176 6.92 -6.63 -15.00
N VAL A 177 5.87 -7.24 -14.44
CA VAL A 177 5.27 -8.49 -14.93
C VAL A 177 4.70 -8.30 -16.34
N TYR A 178 3.91 -7.25 -16.58
CA TYR A 178 3.39 -6.90 -17.92
C TYR A 178 4.48 -6.81 -18.97
N LYS A 179 5.59 -6.13 -18.62
CA LYS A 179 6.74 -6.00 -19.53
C LYS A 179 7.34 -7.34 -19.90
N VAL A 180 7.47 -8.26 -18.97
CA VAL A 180 8.01 -9.61 -19.25
C VAL A 180 7.01 -10.42 -20.05
N CYS A 181 5.72 -10.37 -19.75
CA CYS A 181 4.67 -11.02 -20.55
C CYS A 181 4.76 -10.57 -22.03
N ALA A 182 4.81 -9.27 -22.28
CA ALA A 182 4.96 -8.73 -23.64
C ALA A 182 6.23 -9.22 -24.34
N GLN A 183 7.36 -9.32 -23.63
CA GLN A 183 8.63 -9.82 -24.18
C GLN A 183 8.61 -11.32 -24.50
N MET A 184 7.83 -12.10 -23.75
CA MET A 184 7.69 -13.55 -23.91
C MET A 184 6.52 -13.94 -24.82
N GLY A 185 5.70 -12.98 -25.27
CA GLY A 185 4.50 -13.24 -26.06
C GLY A 185 3.36 -13.88 -25.26
N LEU A 186 3.34 -13.70 -23.94
CA LEU A 186 2.28 -14.20 -23.07
C LEU A 186 1.09 -13.23 -23.09
N GLY A 187 -0.10 -13.74 -23.36
CA GLY A 187 -1.35 -13.00 -23.31
C GLY A 187 -1.81 -12.73 -21.89
N ILE A 188 -2.26 -11.50 -21.64
CA ILE A 188 -2.95 -11.10 -20.42
C ILE A 188 -4.38 -10.75 -20.83
N PRO A 189 -5.41 -11.36 -20.27
CA PRO A 189 -5.40 -12.42 -19.25
C PRO A 189 -5.31 -13.86 -19.80
N GLU A 190 -5.11 -14.06 -21.13
CA GLU A 190 -5.26 -15.36 -21.83
C GLU A 190 -4.34 -16.44 -21.26
N ASP A 191 -3.08 -16.10 -20.98
CA ASP A 191 -2.10 -17.05 -20.43
C ASP A 191 -1.85 -16.80 -18.94
N LEU A 192 -2.03 -15.56 -18.48
CA LEU A 192 -1.75 -15.17 -17.11
C LEU A 192 -2.69 -14.06 -16.64
N SER A 193 -3.41 -14.27 -15.55
CA SER A 193 -4.16 -13.23 -14.85
C SER A 193 -3.25 -12.43 -13.92
N ILE A 194 -3.44 -11.10 -13.87
CA ILE A 194 -2.61 -10.20 -13.06
C ILE A 194 -3.48 -9.25 -12.25
N ILE A 195 -3.15 -9.10 -10.96
CA ILE A 195 -3.73 -8.06 -10.10
C ILE A 195 -2.62 -7.21 -9.50
N GLY A 196 -2.81 -5.89 -9.54
CA GLY A 196 -1.97 -4.88 -8.88
C GLY A 196 -2.55 -4.39 -7.56
N TYR A 197 -1.93 -3.36 -7.01
CA TYR A 197 -2.35 -2.69 -5.78
C TYR A 197 -1.98 -1.20 -5.84
N ASN A 198 -2.78 -0.34 -5.29
CA ASN A 198 -2.78 1.13 -5.21
C ASN A 198 -3.68 1.82 -6.24
N ASN A 199 -4.17 1.12 -7.26
CA ASN A 199 -5.03 1.67 -8.31
C ASN A 199 -4.50 2.98 -8.90
N THR A 200 -3.22 3.00 -9.24
CA THR A 200 -2.56 4.16 -9.83
C THR A 200 -2.92 4.29 -11.32
N ILE A 201 -2.57 5.42 -11.92
CA ILE A 201 -2.71 5.63 -13.38
C ILE A 201 -2.07 4.50 -14.22
N LEU A 202 -1.07 3.80 -13.67
CA LEU A 202 -0.43 2.66 -14.33
C LEU A 202 -1.42 1.52 -14.55
N SER A 203 -2.33 1.30 -13.62
CA SER A 203 -3.34 0.23 -13.76
C SER A 203 -4.35 0.52 -14.87
N GLU A 204 -4.69 1.77 -15.10
CA GLU A 204 -5.59 2.19 -16.18
C GLU A 204 -4.90 2.17 -17.55
N CYS A 205 -3.63 2.64 -17.61
CA CYS A 205 -2.84 2.71 -18.84
C CYS A 205 -2.27 1.35 -19.27
N ALA A 206 -2.30 0.32 -18.44
CA ALA A 206 -1.87 -1.01 -18.78
C ALA A 206 -2.73 -1.59 -19.94
N GLN A 207 -2.14 -2.47 -20.75
CA GLN A 207 -2.84 -3.14 -21.86
C GLN A 207 -2.69 -4.66 -21.72
N PRO A 208 -3.80 -5.36 -21.41
CA PRO A 208 -5.14 -4.84 -21.05
C PRO A 208 -5.13 -4.06 -19.74
N ALA A 209 -6.18 -3.25 -19.47
CA ALA A 209 -6.29 -2.48 -18.23
C ALA A 209 -6.25 -3.41 -17.01
N MET A 210 -5.46 -3.04 -16.00
CA MET A 210 -5.12 -3.91 -14.87
C MET A 210 -6.15 -3.80 -13.74
N THR A 211 -6.69 -4.92 -13.29
CA THR A 211 -7.42 -5.04 -12.01
C THR A 211 -6.47 -4.68 -10.87
N SER A 212 -6.86 -3.77 -9.99
CA SER A 212 -6.01 -3.30 -8.90
C SER A 212 -6.83 -2.97 -7.65
N VAL A 213 -6.22 -3.05 -6.47
CA VAL A 213 -6.85 -2.66 -5.21
C VAL A 213 -6.68 -1.15 -5.01
N ASP A 214 -7.79 -0.45 -4.83
CA ASP A 214 -7.80 0.96 -4.45
C ASP A 214 -7.79 1.10 -2.92
N GLN A 215 -6.82 1.82 -2.40
CA GLN A 215 -6.71 2.12 -0.97
C GLN A 215 -7.57 3.31 -0.54
N HIS A 216 -8.18 4.02 -1.47
CA HIS A 216 -8.90 5.28 -1.25
C HIS A 216 -7.99 6.33 -0.57
N VAL A 217 -6.83 6.57 -1.18
CA VAL A 217 -5.80 7.47 -0.61
C VAL A 217 -6.33 8.89 -0.38
N ASP A 218 -7.20 9.39 -1.26
CA ASP A 218 -7.80 10.72 -1.12
C ASP A 218 -8.68 10.80 0.14
N ASP A 219 -9.49 9.77 0.42
CA ASP A 219 -10.31 9.68 1.63
C ASP A 219 -9.44 9.58 2.89
N MET A 220 -8.34 8.82 2.81
CA MET A 220 -7.37 8.73 3.91
C MET A 220 -6.77 10.11 4.23
N ILE A 221 -6.35 10.83 3.20
CA ILE A 221 -5.73 12.15 3.34
C ILE A 221 -6.75 13.16 3.87
N GLN A 222 -7.96 13.20 3.30
CA GLN A 222 -9.03 14.09 3.79
C GLN A 222 -9.30 13.83 5.27
N THR A 223 -9.50 12.57 5.64
CA THR A 223 -9.74 12.17 7.03
C THR A 223 -8.58 12.58 7.96
N ALA A 224 -7.34 12.38 7.52
CA ALA A 224 -6.17 12.76 8.31
C ALA A 224 -6.08 14.29 8.52
N VAL A 225 -6.35 15.08 7.47
CA VAL A 225 -6.36 16.54 7.57
C VAL A 225 -7.49 17.00 8.49
N ASP A 226 -8.70 16.46 8.36
CA ASP A 226 -9.84 16.81 9.23
C ASP A 226 -9.54 16.52 10.71
N LEU A 227 -8.94 15.38 11.01
CA LEU A 227 -8.52 15.03 12.38
C LEU A 227 -7.40 15.96 12.88
N LEU A 228 -6.47 16.36 12.02
CA LEU A 228 -5.42 17.32 12.36
C LEU A 228 -6.03 18.69 12.68
N MET A 229 -6.98 19.16 11.87
CA MET A 229 -7.65 20.42 12.10
C MET A 229 -8.44 20.45 13.40
N LYS A 230 -9.12 19.35 13.75
CA LYS A 230 -9.77 19.20 15.06
C LYS A 230 -8.76 19.33 16.20
N GLN A 231 -7.58 18.73 16.10
CA GLN A 231 -6.52 18.89 17.11
C GLN A 231 -6.04 20.33 17.21
N ILE A 232 -5.80 21.00 16.08
CA ILE A 232 -5.34 22.41 16.04
C ILE A 232 -6.37 23.33 16.72
N HIS A 233 -7.67 23.09 16.48
CA HIS A 233 -8.76 23.89 17.06
C HIS A 233 -9.20 23.43 18.45
N ASN A 234 -8.54 22.44 19.04
CA ASN A 234 -8.90 21.82 20.33
C ASN A 234 -10.34 21.26 20.36
N GLU A 235 -10.80 20.75 19.23
CA GLU A 235 -12.09 20.09 19.09
C GLU A 235 -11.98 18.61 19.56
N PRO A 236 -13.05 18.03 20.12
CA PRO A 236 -13.01 16.64 20.56
C PRO A 236 -12.89 15.67 19.37
N ILE A 237 -12.02 14.67 19.51
CA ILE A 237 -11.90 13.56 18.58
C ILE A 237 -12.51 12.32 19.23
N THR A 238 -13.60 11.82 18.64
CA THR A 238 -14.31 10.63 19.14
C THR A 238 -13.54 9.36 18.76
N ASP A 239 -13.21 9.23 17.47
CA ASP A 239 -12.52 8.08 16.92
C ASP A 239 -11.09 8.47 16.54
N LYS A 240 -10.14 7.95 17.28
CA LYS A 240 -8.71 8.24 17.07
C LYS A 240 -8.07 7.34 16.03
N ILE A 241 -8.65 6.18 15.74
CA ILE A 241 -8.13 5.20 14.81
C ILE A 241 -9.17 4.97 13.73
N ILE A 242 -8.92 5.51 12.55
CA ILE A 242 -9.81 5.39 11.39
C ILE A 242 -9.20 4.40 10.41
N ARG A 243 -9.96 3.37 10.09
CA ARG A 243 -9.60 2.35 9.11
C ARG A 243 -10.45 2.53 7.87
N ILE A 244 -9.84 2.91 6.76
CA ILE A 244 -10.50 3.01 5.45
C ILE A 244 -10.56 1.62 4.82
N ALA A 245 -11.73 1.23 4.34
CA ALA A 245 -11.90 -0.03 3.64
C ALA A 245 -11.43 0.12 2.17
N PRO A 246 -10.42 -0.63 1.71
CA PRO A 246 -10.03 -0.63 0.32
C PRO A 246 -11.08 -1.36 -0.54
N SER A 247 -11.06 -1.12 -1.85
CA SER A 247 -11.94 -1.80 -2.81
C SER A 247 -11.15 -2.38 -3.98
N LEU A 248 -11.65 -3.46 -4.58
CA LEU A 248 -11.08 -4.05 -5.78
C LEU A 248 -11.70 -3.41 -7.02
N VAL A 249 -10.92 -2.68 -7.78
CA VAL A 249 -11.29 -2.12 -9.08
C VAL A 249 -11.03 -3.17 -10.15
N LYS A 250 -12.09 -3.83 -10.61
CA LYS A 250 -12.02 -4.91 -11.61
C LYS A 250 -11.90 -4.30 -13.00
N ARG A 251 -10.93 -4.83 -13.78
CA ARG A 251 -10.67 -4.49 -15.19
C ARG A 251 -10.42 -5.77 -15.99
N ASP A 252 -9.64 -5.67 -17.07
CA ASP A 252 -9.53 -6.71 -18.09
C ASP A 252 -8.38 -7.71 -17.88
N SER A 253 -7.59 -7.57 -16.81
CA SER A 253 -6.38 -8.39 -16.57
C SER A 253 -6.63 -9.72 -15.87
N VAL A 254 -7.87 -10.07 -15.59
CA VAL A 254 -8.25 -11.33 -14.94
C VAL A 254 -9.28 -12.06 -15.79
N LYS A 255 -9.05 -13.34 -16.07
CA LYS A 255 -10.03 -14.22 -16.71
C LYS A 255 -10.52 -15.30 -15.78
N LYS A 256 -11.68 -15.85 -16.10
CA LYS A 256 -12.16 -17.09 -15.51
C LYS A 256 -11.49 -18.29 -16.19
N ILE A 257 -10.98 -19.21 -15.39
CA ILE A 257 -10.49 -20.52 -15.85
C ILE A 257 -11.37 -21.63 -15.30
N ASN A 258 -11.48 -22.73 -16.05
CA ASN A 258 -12.33 -23.87 -15.70
C ASN A 258 -11.57 -24.86 -14.83
#